data_8b5190943890617be66aecdb5ec1b386
#
_entry.id   8b5190943890617be66aecdb5ec1b386
#
_cell.length_a   1.000
_cell.length_b   1.000
_cell.length_c   1.000
_cell.angle_alpha   90.00
_cell.angle_beta   90.00
_cell.angle_gamma   90.00
#
_symmetry.space_group_name_H-M   'P 1'
#
loop_
_entity.id
_entity.type
_entity.pdbx_description
1 polymer ?
#
loop_
_entity_poly.entity_id
_entity_poly.type
_entity_poly.pdbx_seq_one_letter_code
_entity_poly.pdbx_strand_id
1 'polypeptide(L)'
;MGHNGICLAEKSTAATGSNRISGCRRYGMSSQPGTALTTVGDRLTGNTKGQGIAQGSKNMKFSTIGSTRLVGGRIRSGKNKGKIALQWKAVPGAKQYVLYRRDGSIRGKYRRVVTLTGTRYIDTAPKRGKTAAYRLVAQTKTNGVTAQSPVARAAVRIKG
;
A
#
# COMPACT_ATOMS: atom_id res chain seq x y z
N MET A 1 -3.87 -28.39 -19.09
CA MET A 1 -2.96 -28.28 -17.92
C MET A 1 -3.30 -26.97 -17.19
N GLY A 2 -3.37 -27.00 -15.83
CA GLY A 2 -3.61 -25.79 -15.05
C GLY A 2 -2.27 -25.14 -14.67
N HIS A 3 -2.23 -23.80 -14.69
CA HIS A 3 -1.02 -23.06 -14.35
C HIS A 3 -1.12 -22.40 -12.97
N ASN A 4 0.01 -22.29 -12.27
CA ASN A 4 0.19 -21.42 -11.12
C ASN A 4 0.48 -20.00 -11.59
N GLY A 5 0.19 -18.99 -10.76
CA GLY A 5 0.52 -17.61 -11.08
C GLY A 5 2.02 -17.33 -11.01
N ILE A 6 2.65 -17.70 -9.89
CA ILE A 6 4.11 -17.65 -9.70
C ILE A 6 4.59 -19.03 -9.24
N CYS A 7 5.61 -19.57 -9.88
CA CYS A 7 6.22 -20.83 -9.53
C CYS A 7 7.74 -20.68 -9.40
N LEU A 8 8.30 -21.14 -8.29
CA LEU A 8 9.75 -21.23 -8.06
C LEU A 8 10.20 -22.66 -8.23
N ALA A 9 11.15 -22.86 -9.15
CA ALA A 9 11.85 -24.12 -9.35
C ALA A 9 12.98 -24.31 -8.33
N GLU A 10 13.57 -25.49 -8.32
CA GLU A 10 14.59 -25.89 -7.36
C GLU A 10 15.73 -24.88 -7.15
N LYS A 11 16.18 -24.75 -5.90
CA LYS A 11 17.29 -23.88 -5.48
C LYS A 11 17.14 -22.39 -5.82
N SER A 12 15.93 -21.93 -6.14
CA SER A 12 15.66 -20.53 -6.47
C SER A 12 15.28 -19.71 -5.24
N THR A 13 15.63 -18.44 -5.25
CA THR A 13 15.17 -17.47 -4.27
C THR A 13 14.45 -16.33 -5.00
N ALA A 14 13.27 -15.93 -4.53
CA ALA A 14 12.56 -14.78 -5.07
C ALA A 14 11.89 -13.96 -3.97
N ALA A 15 11.72 -12.70 -4.22
CA ALA A 15 10.89 -11.81 -3.43
C ALA A 15 9.86 -11.15 -4.35
N THR A 16 8.61 -11.11 -3.90
CA THR A 16 7.49 -10.50 -4.63
C THR A 16 6.77 -9.52 -3.74
N GLY A 17 6.15 -8.51 -4.33
CA GLY A 17 5.44 -7.54 -3.52
C GLY A 17 4.41 -6.73 -4.29
N SER A 18 3.27 -6.48 -3.63
CA SER A 18 2.16 -5.66 -4.12
C SER A 18 1.55 -6.12 -5.45
N ASN A 19 1.67 -7.40 -5.79
CA ASN A 19 1.07 -7.99 -6.96
C ASN A 19 -0.37 -8.42 -6.70
N ARG A 20 -1.15 -8.50 -7.76
CA ARG A 20 -2.48 -9.12 -7.74
C ARG A 20 -2.46 -10.37 -8.61
N ILE A 21 -2.66 -11.53 -7.99
CA ILE A 21 -2.64 -12.84 -8.65
C ILE A 21 -3.99 -13.49 -8.43
N SER A 22 -4.75 -13.71 -9.50
CA SER A 22 -6.10 -14.24 -9.41
C SER A 22 -6.44 -15.14 -10.61
N GLY A 23 -7.45 -15.99 -10.44
CA GLY A 23 -7.97 -16.83 -11.51
C GLY A 23 -7.05 -17.97 -11.96
N CYS A 24 -6.01 -18.32 -11.17
CA CYS A 24 -5.13 -19.43 -11.52
C CYS A 24 -5.87 -20.77 -11.34
N ARG A 25 -5.73 -21.68 -12.30
CA ARG A 25 -6.35 -23.02 -12.24
C ARG A 25 -5.73 -23.93 -11.18
N ARG A 26 -4.63 -23.55 -10.58
CA ARG A 26 -3.99 -24.24 -9.45
C ARG A 26 -3.79 -23.26 -8.32
N TYR A 27 -2.57 -23.01 -7.92
CA TYR A 27 -2.23 -22.08 -6.84
C TYR A 27 -1.84 -20.71 -7.40
N GLY A 28 -2.12 -19.65 -6.64
CA GLY A 28 -1.63 -18.31 -6.96
C GLY A 28 -0.11 -18.26 -6.94
N MET A 29 0.50 -18.89 -5.94
CA MET A 29 1.96 -19.05 -5.84
C MET A 29 2.31 -20.48 -5.47
N SER A 30 3.47 -20.97 -5.94
CA SER A 30 4.01 -22.26 -5.54
C SER A 30 5.53 -22.22 -5.47
N SER A 31 6.12 -23.00 -4.57
CA SER A 31 7.57 -23.17 -4.46
C SER A 31 7.91 -24.66 -4.27
N GLN A 32 9.02 -25.07 -4.84
CA GLN A 32 9.56 -26.43 -4.71
C GLN A 32 10.53 -26.55 -3.51
N PRO A 33 10.90 -27.77 -3.09
CA PRO A 33 11.89 -27.98 -2.05
C PRO A 33 13.21 -27.22 -2.31
N GLY A 34 13.81 -26.69 -1.26
CA GLY A 34 15.06 -25.93 -1.36
C GLY A 34 14.93 -24.50 -1.89
N THR A 35 13.70 -24.03 -2.15
CA THR A 35 13.47 -22.64 -2.58
C THR A 35 13.10 -21.73 -1.41
N ALA A 36 13.38 -20.43 -1.55
CA ALA A 36 12.92 -19.39 -0.63
C ALA A 36 12.07 -18.36 -1.38
N LEU A 37 10.79 -18.28 -1.03
CA LEU A 37 9.88 -17.28 -1.58
C LEU A 37 9.38 -16.36 -0.45
N THR A 38 9.71 -15.10 -0.54
CA THR A 38 9.19 -14.07 0.34
C THR A 38 8.17 -13.21 -0.42
N THR A 39 6.96 -13.09 0.14
CA THR A 39 5.91 -12.25 -0.46
C THR A 39 5.51 -11.16 0.52
N VAL A 40 5.33 -9.95 0.03
CA VAL A 40 4.97 -8.80 0.85
C VAL A 40 3.88 -7.97 0.17
N GLY A 41 2.67 -7.97 0.75
CA GLY A 41 1.54 -7.21 0.23
C GLY A 41 0.97 -7.73 -1.08
N ASP A 42 1.29 -8.95 -1.49
CA ASP A 42 0.65 -9.60 -2.63
C ASP A 42 -0.79 -10.00 -2.31
N ARG A 43 -1.68 -9.77 -3.24
CA ARG A 43 -3.09 -10.12 -3.13
C ARG A 43 -3.41 -11.31 -4.02
N LEU A 44 -3.73 -12.43 -3.40
CA LEU A 44 -4.04 -13.70 -4.04
C LEU A 44 -5.54 -14.00 -3.85
N THR A 45 -6.30 -14.10 -4.93
CA THR A 45 -7.76 -14.30 -4.84
C THR A 45 -8.27 -15.18 -5.98
N GLY A 46 -9.32 -15.98 -5.72
CA GLY A 46 -9.99 -16.75 -6.75
C GLY A 46 -9.12 -17.80 -7.46
N ASN A 47 -8.10 -18.32 -6.79
CA ASN A 47 -7.24 -19.38 -7.32
C ASN A 47 -7.84 -20.74 -6.94
N THR A 48 -8.01 -21.65 -7.90
CA THR A 48 -8.85 -22.86 -7.76
C THR A 48 -8.37 -23.80 -6.65
N LYS A 49 -7.08 -24.00 -6.48
CA LYS A 49 -6.49 -24.89 -5.45
C LYS A 49 -5.99 -24.15 -4.22
N GLY A 50 -6.17 -22.81 -4.16
CA GLY A 50 -5.77 -21.99 -3.02
C GLY A 50 -4.74 -20.93 -3.34
N GLN A 51 -4.37 -20.19 -2.30
CA GLN A 51 -3.54 -18.99 -2.41
C GLN A 51 -2.08 -19.33 -2.72
N GLY A 52 -1.54 -20.34 -2.07
CA GLY A 52 -0.17 -20.77 -2.28
C GLY A 52 0.12 -22.12 -1.68
N ILE A 53 1.17 -22.75 -2.17
CA ILE A 53 1.71 -24.00 -1.65
C ILE A 53 3.23 -23.95 -1.64
N ALA A 54 3.83 -24.42 -0.55
CA ALA A 54 5.26 -24.61 -0.39
C ALA A 54 5.55 -26.09 -0.24
N GLN A 55 5.94 -26.76 -1.30
CA GLN A 55 6.30 -28.17 -1.25
C GLN A 55 7.70 -28.31 -0.64
N GLY A 56 7.75 -28.78 0.63
CA GLY A 56 9.00 -28.99 1.35
C GLY A 56 9.81 -27.74 1.67
N SER A 57 9.26 -26.53 1.43
CA SER A 57 9.89 -25.28 1.80
C SER A 57 9.30 -24.76 3.11
N LYS A 58 10.16 -24.59 4.14
CA LYS A 58 9.78 -23.95 5.41
C LYS A 58 9.68 -22.42 5.31
N ASN A 59 9.95 -21.83 4.16
CA ASN A 59 10.25 -20.41 4.02
C ASN A 59 9.26 -19.61 3.17
N MET A 60 8.09 -20.15 2.85
CA MET A 60 7.06 -19.33 2.21
C MET A 60 6.36 -18.48 3.27
N LYS A 61 6.65 -17.19 3.29
CA LYS A 61 6.01 -16.23 4.18
C LYS A 61 5.11 -15.30 3.38
N PHE A 62 3.82 -15.33 3.66
CA PHE A 62 2.86 -14.36 3.14
C PHE A 62 2.73 -13.21 4.14
N SER A 63 3.02 -12.01 3.68
CA SER A 63 2.88 -10.79 4.45
C SER A 63 1.93 -9.85 3.72
N THR A 64 0.82 -9.53 4.33
CA THR A 64 -0.17 -8.58 3.78
C THR A 64 -0.01 -7.23 4.45
N ILE A 65 -0.04 -6.16 3.66
CA ILE A 65 -0.22 -4.82 4.21
C ILE A 65 -1.70 -4.50 4.20
N GLY A 66 -2.24 -4.20 5.36
CA GLY A 66 -3.63 -3.81 5.53
C GLY A 66 -3.97 -2.51 4.81
N SER A 67 -5.24 -2.14 4.86
CA SER A 67 -5.74 -0.85 4.37
C SER A 67 -6.04 0.08 5.54
N THR A 68 -6.12 1.38 5.25
CA THR A 68 -6.57 2.38 6.22
C THR A 68 -7.48 3.40 5.54
N ARG A 69 -8.20 4.16 6.35
CA ARG A 69 -9.00 5.30 5.91
C ARG A 69 -8.24 6.59 6.21
N LEU A 70 -8.07 7.44 5.22
CA LEU A 70 -7.53 8.77 5.38
C LEU A 70 -8.67 9.74 5.70
N VAL A 71 -8.55 10.44 6.83
CA VAL A 71 -9.49 11.48 7.25
C VAL A 71 -8.76 12.82 7.19
N GLY A 72 -9.38 13.82 6.57
CA GLY A 72 -8.82 15.15 6.45
C GLY A 72 -9.85 16.23 6.84
N GLY A 73 -9.39 17.27 7.51
CA GLY A 73 -10.23 18.39 7.89
C GLY A 73 -9.45 19.70 8.01
N ARG A 74 -10.14 20.83 7.78
CA ARG A 74 -9.57 22.17 7.98
C ARG A 74 -9.54 22.49 9.47
N ILE A 75 -8.41 22.98 9.96
CA ILE A 75 -8.25 23.48 11.32
C ILE A 75 -8.91 24.86 11.41
N ARG A 76 -9.85 25.01 12.36
CA ARG A 76 -10.70 26.21 12.45
C ARG A 76 -10.19 27.25 13.45
N SER A 77 -9.30 26.86 14.37
CA SER A 77 -8.81 27.74 15.46
C SER A 77 -7.35 27.48 15.81
N GLY A 78 -6.75 28.34 16.62
CA GLY A 78 -5.38 28.23 17.13
C GLY A 78 -4.31 28.52 16.08
N LYS A 79 -3.04 28.29 16.44
CA LYS A 79 -1.85 28.60 15.62
C LYS A 79 -1.81 27.90 14.23
N ASN A 80 -2.59 26.86 14.06
CA ASN A 80 -2.69 26.12 12.81
C ASN A 80 -3.99 26.42 12.03
N LYS A 81 -4.72 27.46 12.38
CA LYS A 81 -5.95 27.88 11.67
C LYS A 81 -5.71 28.01 10.17
N GLY A 82 -6.62 27.45 9.38
CA GLY A 82 -6.55 27.46 7.92
C GLY A 82 -5.73 26.32 7.29
N LYS A 83 -4.89 25.64 8.07
CA LYS A 83 -4.16 24.44 7.63
C LYS A 83 -5.07 23.20 7.60
N ILE A 84 -4.59 22.11 7.00
CA ILE A 84 -5.33 20.87 6.91
C ILE A 84 -4.70 19.84 7.85
N ALA A 85 -5.48 19.32 8.77
CA ALA A 85 -5.12 18.16 9.56
C ALA A 85 -5.51 16.88 8.82
N LEU A 86 -4.60 15.93 8.73
CA LEU A 86 -4.79 14.61 8.17
C LEU A 86 -4.47 13.57 9.22
N GLN A 87 -5.30 12.53 9.31
CA GLN A 87 -5.08 11.42 10.23
C GLN A 87 -5.57 10.09 9.65
N TRP A 88 -4.99 9.02 10.10
CA TRP A 88 -5.36 7.65 9.73
C TRP A 88 -5.03 6.67 10.85
N LYS A 89 -5.58 5.47 10.78
CA LYS A 89 -5.21 4.39 11.70
C LYS A 89 -3.92 3.72 11.21
N ALA A 90 -3.10 3.28 12.15
CA ALA A 90 -1.90 2.49 11.82
C ALA A 90 -2.27 1.26 10.99
N VAL A 91 -1.48 1.00 9.96
CA VAL A 91 -1.65 -0.15 9.08
C VAL A 91 -0.72 -1.25 9.55
N PRO A 92 -1.24 -2.44 9.92
CA PRO A 92 -0.40 -3.56 10.29
C PRO A 92 0.64 -3.88 9.20
N GLY A 93 1.88 -4.09 9.60
CA GLY A 93 2.99 -4.36 8.68
C GLY A 93 3.60 -3.13 8.00
N ALA A 94 3.00 -1.95 8.11
CA ALA A 94 3.57 -0.73 7.55
C ALA A 94 4.79 -0.24 8.37
N LYS A 95 5.82 0.19 7.67
CA LYS A 95 7.01 0.83 8.25
C LYS A 95 7.01 2.34 8.04
N GLN A 96 6.35 2.81 7.00
CA GLN A 96 6.21 4.23 6.67
C GLN A 96 4.95 4.49 5.85
N TYR A 97 4.60 5.77 5.76
CA TYR A 97 3.48 6.28 4.97
C TYR A 97 3.98 7.34 4.00
N VAL A 98 3.49 7.29 2.77
CA VAL A 98 3.77 8.31 1.76
C VAL A 98 2.48 9.05 1.45
N LEU A 99 2.49 10.35 1.68
CA LEU A 99 1.36 11.23 1.44
C LEU A 99 1.60 12.04 0.15
N TYR A 100 0.60 12.07 -0.69
CA TYR A 100 0.58 12.85 -1.92
C TYR A 100 -0.58 13.85 -1.88
N ARG A 101 -0.39 15.01 -2.50
CA ARG A 101 -1.42 16.04 -2.67
C ARG A 101 -1.55 16.47 -4.12
N ARG A 102 -2.77 16.82 -4.48
CA ARG A 102 -3.12 17.51 -5.72
C ARG A 102 -4.04 18.67 -5.38
N ASP A 103 -3.74 19.88 -5.86
CA ASP A 103 -4.54 21.06 -5.65
C ASP A 103 -5.39 21.39 -6.88
N GLY A 104 -6.69 21.60 -6.70
CA GLY A 104 -7.62 22.05 -7.73
C GLY A 104 -8.03 20.98 -8.73
N SER A 105 -7.60 21.11 -9.99
CA SER A 105 -8.09 20.30 -11.10
C SER A 105 -8.03 18.79 -10.89
N ILE A 106 -9.10 18.09 -11.28
CA ILE A 106 -9.17 16.62 -11.25
C ILE A 106 -8.12 15.97 -12.17
N ARG A 107 -7.69 16.66 -13.21
CA ARG A 107 -6.65 16.23 -14.16
C ARG A 107 -5.23 16.53 -13.67
N GLY A 108 -5.07 17.28 -12.55
CA GLY A 108 -3.77 17.63 -12.00
C GLY A 108 -3.01 16.42 -11.47
N LYS A 109 -1.67 16.48 -11.54
CA LYS A 109 -0.79 15.42 -11.03
C LYS A 109 -0.70 15.47 -9.50
N TYR A 110 -0.70 14.30 -8.85
CA TYR A 110 -0.37 14.18 -7.44
C TYR A 110 1.13 14.35 -7.25
N ARG A 111 1.51 15.18 -6.29
CA ARG A 111 2.89 15.39 -5.87
C ARG A 111 3.09 14.83 -4.47
N ARG A 112 4.23 14.20 -4.21
CA ARG A 112 4.59 13.74 -2.87
C ARG A 112 4.75 14.96 -1.95
N VAL A 113 4.08 14.91 -0.80
CA VAL A 113 4.15 15.95 0.23
C VAL A 113 5.16 15.56 1.29
N VAL A 114 5.06 14.33 1.79
CA VAL A 114 5.89 13.84 2.89
C VAL A 114 5.94 12.31 2.89
N THR A 115 7.03 11.78 3.45
CA THR A 115 7.13 10.40 3.91
C THR A 115 7.34 10.44 5.42
N LEU A 116 6.56 9.68 6.19
CA LEU A 116 6.58 9.70 7.65
C LEU A 116 6.21 8.34 8.23
N THR A 117 6.53 8.14 9.51
CA THR A 117 6.19 6.91 10.26
C THR A 117 4.94 7.07 11.14
N GLY A 118 4.59 8.31 11.48
CA GLY A 118 3.40 8.63 12.27
C GLY A 118 2.10 8.52 11.49
N THR A 119 0.99 8.64 12.19
CA THR A 119 -0.38 8.50 11.66
C THR A 119 -1.14 9.84 11.58
N ARG A 120 -0.43 10.95 11.68
CA ARG A 120 -0.98 12.31 11.60
C ARG A 120 -0.04 13.19 10.81
N TYR A 121 -0.61 14.15 10.09
CA TYR A 121 0.16 15.17 9.37
C TYR A 121 -0.65 16.48 9.30
N ILE A 122 0.04 17.61 9.44
CA ILE A 122 -0.57 18.95 9.22
C ILE A 122 0.03 19.51 7.94
N ASP A 123 -0.81 19.65 6.92
CA ASP A 123 -0.41 20.33 5.70
C ASP A 123 -0.53 21.85 5.91
N THR A 124 0.61 22.51 5.86
CA THR A 124 0.75 23.94 6.12
C THR A 124 0.62 24.82 4.87
N ALA A 125 0.67 24.21 3.70
CA ALA A 125 0.73 24.92 2.42
C ALA A 125 -0.38 24.52 1.42
N PRO A 126 -1.65 24.33 1.86
CA PRO A 126 -2.73 24.09 0.90
C PRO A 126 -3.04 25.37 0.13
N LYS A 127 -3.35 25.26 -1.15
CA LYS A 127 -3.73 26.42 -1.98
C LYS A 127 -5.11 26.92 -1.60
N ARG A 128 -5.22 28.20 -1.22
CA ARG A 128 -6.49 28.87 -0.91
C ARG A 128 -7.44 28.86 -2.12
N GLY A 129 -8.74 28.80 -1.87
CA GLY A 129 -9.77 28.75 -2.90
C GLY A 129 -9.83 27.45 -3.70
N LYS A 130 -9.01 26.46 -3.41
CA LYS A 130 -8.93 25.17 -4.14
C LYS A 130 -9.34 24.02 -3.25
N THR A 131 -9.67 22.90 -3.88
CA THR A 131 -9.81 21.61 -3.19
C THR A 131 -8.46 20.92 -3.19
N ALA A 132 -7.96 20.57 -2.01
CA ALA A 132 -6.78 19.73 -1.85
C ALA A 132 -7.22 18.27 -1.77
N ALA A 133 -6.83 17.47 -2.74
CA ALA A 133 -7.06 16.03 -2.78
C ALA A 133 -5.80 15.29 -2.33
N TYR A 134 -5.96 14.37 -1.41
CA TYR A 134 -4.86 13.60 -0.82
C TYR A 134 -4.95 12.13 -1.17
N ARG A 135 -3.79 11.50 -1.31
CA ARG A 135 -3.61 10.05 -1.39
C ARG A 135 -2.57 9.62 -0.37
N LEU A 136 -2.89 8.59 0.40
CA LEU A 136 -1.99 7.98 1.36
C LEU A 136 -1.72 6.54 0.96
N VAL A 137 -0.46 6.15 1.01
CA VAL A 137 0.00 4.78 0.78
C VAL A 137 0.87 4.38 1.95
N ALA A 138 0.51 3.29 2.64
CA ALA A 138 1.39 2.66 3.60
C ALA A 138 2.40 1.77 2.88
N GLN A 139 3.62 1.75 3.34
CA GLN A 139 4.71 0.99 2.72
C GLN A 139 5.50 0.19 3.75
N THR A 140 6.00 -0.95 3.32
CA THR A 140 7.06 -1.69 4.00
C THR A 140 8.08 -2.16 2.97
N LYS A 141 9.31 -2.45 3.42
CA LYS A 141 10.34 -3.03 2.58
C LYS A 141 10.85 -4.30 3.25
N THR A 142 10.85 -5.40 2.53
CA THR A 142 11.33 -6.69 3.01
C THR A 142 12.16 -7.32 1.89
N ASN A 143 13.39 -7.72 2.20
CA ASN A 143 14.33 -8.34 1.24
C ASN A 143 14.46 -7.55 -0.08
N GLY A 144 14.57 -6.23 0.02
CA GLY A 144 14.70 -5.37 -1.17
C GLY A 144 13.38 -5.03 -1.87
N VAL A 145 12.29 -5.74 -1.60
CA VAL A 145 10.98 -5.51 -2.21
C VAL A 145 10.16 -4.53 -1.39
N THR A 146 9.60 -3.51 -2.05
CA THR A 146 8.68 -2.55 -1.45
C THR A 146 7.25 -2.98 -1.71
N ALA A 147 6.51 -3.27 -0.65
CA ALA A 147 5.08 -3.51 -0.71
C ALA A 147 4.29 -2.26 -0.33
N GLN A 148 3.13 -2.09 -0.93
CA GLN A 148 2.26 -0.94 -0.72
C GLN A 148 0.83 -1.36 -0.37
N SER A 149 0.18 -0.58 0.51
CA SER A 149 -1.24 -0.74 0.78
C SER A 149 -2.10 -0.25 -0.39
N PRO A 150 -3.39 -0.63 -0.43
CA PRO A 150 -4.37 0.10 -1.21
C PRO A 150 -4.32 1.60 -0.89
N VAL A 151 -4.59 2.44 -1.89
CA VAL A 151 -4.55 3.91 -1.74
C VAL A 151 -5.76 4.40 -0.95
N ALA A 152 -5.51 5.02 0.21
CA ALA A 152 -6.54 5.78 0.93
C ALA A 152 -6.64 7.20 0.38
N ARG A 153 -7.85 7.75 0.31
CA ARG A 153 -8.12 9.06 -0.29
C ARG A 153 -8.90 9.96 0.65
N ALA A 154 -8.59 11.26 0.61
CA ALA A 154 -9.38 12.32 1.23
C ALA A 154 -9.36 13.58 0.35
N ALA A 155 -10.39 14.41 0.45
CA ALA A 155 -10.43 15.72 -0.20
C ALA A 155 -10.95 16.77 0.79
N VAL A 156 -10.29 17.92 0.84
CA VAL A 156 -10.64 19.03 1.73
C VAL A 156 -10.71 20.31 0.92
N ARG A 157 -11.87 20.99 0.94
CA ARG A 157 -12.03 22.29 0.31
C ARG A 157 -11.46 23.40 1.19
N ILE A 158 -10.58 24.20 0.62
CA ILE A 158 -10.00 25.38 1.27
C ILE A 158 -10.83 26.58 0.86
N LYS A 159 -11.46 27.24 1.82
CA LYS A 159 -12.11 28.52 1.54
C LYS A 159 -11.04 29.56 1.18
N GLY A 160 -11.37 30.45 0.26
CA GLY A 160 -10.57 31.63 -0.05
C GLY A 160 -10.50 32.60 1.14
#